data_606c6a37d617c5e77a4405d5f018f579
#
_entry.id   606c6a37d617c5e77a4405d5f018f579
#
_cell.length_a   1.000
_cell.length_b   1.000
_cell.length_c   1.000
_cell.angle_alpha   90.00
_cell.angle_beta   90.00
_cell.angle_gamma   90.00
#
_symmetry.space_group_name_H-M   'P 1'
#
loop_
_entity.id
_entity.type
_entity.pdbx_description
1 polymer ?
#
loop_
_entity_poly.entity_id
_entity_poly.type
_entity_poly.pdbx_seq_one_letter_code
_entity_poly.pdbx_strand_id
1 'polypeptide(L)'
;MTDWHKISLEKLAKQEETPDGYIRVSGPLEHDNIVNGDGLRAVLWTQGCPNHCFGCQNPETWDYDAGILVPIDEIIQRLSEFRGQAGLTFCGGEPFVQAKACREIAERVRKELGWNVWSFSGFTYEVIKEFGGEPWEFLKSLDALIDGPFIMDQKDLGLKYRGSKNQRLLHLERPTGKIVSIE
;
A
#
# COMPACT_ATOMS: atom_id res chain seq x y z
N MET A 1 6.70 -11.89 -22.31
CA MET A 1 6.04 -10.91 -21.42
C MET A 1 4.60 -10.81 -21.87
N THR A 2 3.63 -11.07 -20.98
CA THR A 2 2.20 -10.96 -21.34
C THR A 2 1.81 -9.49 -21.51
N ASP A 3 0.81 -9.19 -22.34
CA ASP A 3 0.30 -7.81 -22.49
C ASP A 3 -0.08 -7.18 -21.15
N TRP A 4 -0.63 -7.98 -20.23
CA TRP A 4 -0.95 -7.54 -18.86
C TRP A 4 0.27 -7.01 -18.09
N HIS A 5 1.39 -7.68 -18.16
CA HIS A 5 2.62 -7.28 -17.46
C HIS A 5 3.12 -5.91 -17.95
N LYS A 6 3.14 -5.71 -19.28
CA LYS A 6 3.50 -4.43 -19.90
C LYS A 6 2.54 -3.30 -19.48
N ILE A 7 1.23 -3.55 -19.52
CA ILE A 7 0.21 -2.60 -19.08
C ILE A 7 0.42 -2.23 -17.61
N SER A 8 0.78 -3.18 -16.75
CA SER A 8 1.03 -2.92 -15.33
C SER A 8 2.26 -2.03 -15.11
N LEU A 9 3.34 -2.22 -15.87
CA LEU A 9 4.51 -1.33 -15.82
C LEU A 9 4.15 0.10 -16.29
N GLU A 10 3.37 0.24 -17.35
CA GLU A 10 2.90 1.54 -17.84
C GLU A 10 2.00 2.25 -16.82
N LYS A 11 1.16 1.49 -16.10
CA LYS A 11 0.32 2.02 -15.02
C LYS A 11 1.15 2.47 -13.82
N LEU A 12 2.13 1.65 -13.40
CA LEU A 12 3.01 1.99 -12.28
C LEU A 12 3.88 3.22 -12.58
N ALA A 13 4.17 3.49 -13.86
CA ALA A 13 4.88 4.69 -14.27
C ALA A 13 4.08 5.99 -14.06
N LYS A 14 2.75 5.91 -13.85
CA LYS A 14 1.90 7.06 -13.51
C LYS A 14 2.01 7.38 -12.02
N GLN A 15 3.19 7.84 -11.61
CA GLN A 15 3.42 8.28 -10.23
C GLN A 15 2.62 9.54 -9.91
N GLU A 16 2.16 9.64 -8.66
CA GLU A 16 1.57 10.87 -8.12
C GLU A 16 2.67 11.90 -7.88
N GLU A 17 2.49 13.10 -8.41
CA GLU A 17 3.38 14.23 -8.17
C GLU A 17 2.97 14.96 -6.88
N THR A 18 3.47 14.51 -5.75
CA THR A 18 3.31 15.22 -4.47
C THR A 18 4.57 16.02 -4.14
N PRO A 19 4.44 17.19 -3.49
CA PRO A 19 5.59 17.92 -2.96
C PRO A 19 6.37 17.04 -1.97
N ASP A 20 7.69 17.23 -1.89
CA ASP A 20 8.53 16.55 -0.91
C ASP A 20 8.01 16.79 0.52
N GLY A 21 7.94 15.74 1.32
CA GLY A 21 7.41 15.78 2.69
C GLY A 21 5.89 15.79 2.78
N TYR A 22 5.17 15.56 1.67
CA TYR A 22 3.71 15.44 1.65
C TYR A 22 3.27 14.10 1.07
N ILE A 23 2.06 13.70 1.46
CA ILE A 23 1.34 12.55 0.88
C ILE A 23 -0.10 12.96 0.58
N ARG A 24 -0.67 12.45 -0.51
CA ARG A 24 -2.09 12.63 -0.84
C ARG A 24 -2.90 11.48 -0.28
N VAL A 25 -3.87 11.78 0.57
CA VAL A 25 -4.72 10.79 1.25
C VAL A 25 -6.18 10.98 0.87
N SER A 26 -6.95 9.89 0.87
CA SER A 26 -8.37 9.90 0.55
C SER A 26 -9.27 10.18 1.77
N GLY A 27 -8.73 10.07 2.97
CA GLY A 27 -9.50 10.26 4.20
C GLY A 27 -8.61 10.29 5.45
N PRO A 28 -9.23 10.36 6.62
CA PRO A 28 -8.51 10.36 7.89
C PRO A 28 -7.79 9.04 8.14
N LEU A 29 -6.76 9.09 8.99
CA LEU A 29 -6.14 7.87 9.53
C LEU A 29 -7.17 7.08 10.34
N GLU A 30 -7.23 5.78 10.09
CA GLU A 30 -7.98 4.85 10.94
C GLU A 30 -7.07 4.25 12.01
N HIS A 31 -7.65 3.81 13.12
CA HIS A 31 -7.00 3.03 14.16
C HIS A 31 -7.88 1.83 14.55
N ASP A 32 -7.29 0.85 15.24
CA ASP A 32 -7.98 -0.36 15.71
C ASP A 32 -8.64 -1.19 14.57
N ASN A 33 -8.09 -1.08 13.37
CA ASN A 33 -8.55 -1.84 12.22
C ASN A 33 -8.05 -3.29 12.32
N ILE A 34 -8.96 -4.27 12.09
CA ILE A 34 -8.68 -5.71 12.20
C ILE A 34 -8.75 -6.46 10.86
N VAL A 35 -9.09 -5.75 9.78
CA VAL A 35 -9.30 -6.38 8.46
C VAL A 35 -8.17 -6.12 7.46
N ASN A 36 -7.22 -5.26 7.80
CA ASN A 36 -6.13 -4.87 6.92
C ASN A 36 -4.75 -5.38 7.39
N GLY A 37 -4.71 -6.52 8.05
CA GLY A 37 -3.49 -7.19 8.48
C GLY A 37 -3.57 -7.72 9.92
N ASP A 38 -2.51 -8.37 10.39
CA ASP A 38 -2.47 -8.99 11.71
C ASP A 38 -2.44 -7.96 12.85
N GLY A 39 -3.22 -8.21 13.89
CA GLY A 39 -3.36 -7.38 15.08
C GLY A 39 -4.24 -6.15 14.86
N LEU A 40 -4.24 -5.22 15.80
CA LEU A 40 -4.87 -3.91 15.65
C LEU A 40 -3.95 -3.03 14.81
N ARG A 41 -4.47 -2.43 13.74
CA ARG A 41 -3.65 -1.66 12.82
C ARG A 41 -4.15 -0.24 12.63
N ALA A 42 -3.20 0.68 12.53
CA ALA A 42 -3.48 1.95 11.90
C ALA A 42 -3.54 1.75 10.38
N VAL A 43 -4.43 2.46 9.70
CA VAL A 43 -4.56 2.40 8.24
C VAL A 43 -4.46 3.80 7.66
N LEU A 44 -3.59 3.95 6.66
CA LEU A 44 -3.46 5.16 5.86
C LEU A 44 -4.02 4.87 4.47
N TRP A 45 -5.04 5.64 4.08
CA TRP A 45 -5.72 5.51 2.80
C TRP A 45 -5.13 6.50 1.80
N THR A 46 -4.34 6.01 0.84
CA THR A 46 -3.77 6.85 -0.22
C THR A 46 -4.81 7.23 -1.27
N GLN A 47 -4.61 8.34 -1.95
CA GLN A 47 -5.41 8.78 -3.08
C GLN A 47 -4.63 8.58 -4.39
N GLY A 48 -5.34 8.36 -5.50
CA GLY A 48 -4.79 8.06 -6.82
C GLY A 48 -4.61 6.55 -7.06
N CYS A 49 -5.23 6.01 -8.11
CA CYS A 49 -5.07 4.61 -8.49
C CYS A 49 -5.24 4.42 -10.00
N PRO A 50 -4.22 3.93 -10.73
CA PRO A 50 -4.33 3.71 -12.16
C PRO A 50 -4.97 2.37 -12.54
N ASN A 51 -5.26 1.50 -11.56
CA ASN A 51 -5.73 0.14 -11.84
C ASN A 51 -7.20 0.09 -12.22
N HIS A 52 -8.07 0.91 -11.61
CA HIS A 52 -9.50 0.99 -11.89
C HIS A 52 -10.18 -0.39 -11.98
N CYS A 53 -9.92 -1.25 -10.99
CA CYS A 53 -10.43 -2.62 -10.98
C CYS A 53 -11.96 -2.64 -11.00
N PHE A 54 -12.56 -3.42 -11.89
CA PHE A 54 -14.01 -3.61 -11.91
C PHE A 54 -14.49 -4.19 -10.57
N GLY A 55 -15.46 -3.53 -9.92
CA GLY A 55 -15.96 -3.91 -8.61
C GLY A 55 -15.05 -3.53 -7.43
N CYS A 56 -14.11 -2.61 -7.64
CA CYS A 56 -13.32 -2.03 -6.56
C CYS A 56 -14.21 -1.55 -5.42
N GLN A 57 -13.77 -1.76 -4.18
CA GLN A 57 -14.53 -1.35 -2.98
C GLN A 57 -14.41 0.16 -2.69
N ASN A 58 -13.34 0.81 -3.23
CA ASN A 58 -13.02 2.21 -2.96
C ASN A 58 -12.78 2.98 -4.27
N PRO A 59 -13.78 3.05 -5.19
CA PRO A 59 -13.60 3.71 -6.49
C PRO A 59 -13.36 5.23 -6.36
N GLU A 60 -13.76 5.84 -5.23
CA GLU A 60 -13.50 7.24 -4.90
C GLU A 60 -12.00 7.57 -4.76
N THR A 61 -11.17 6.55 -4.55
CA THR A 61 -9.71 6.72 -4.43
C THR A 61 -8.97 6.72 -5.77
N TRP A 62 -9.66 6.60 -6.91
CA TRP A 62 -8.99 6.49 -8.22
C TRP A 62 -8.46 7.81 -8.74
N ASP A 63 -9.20 8.90 -8.49
CA ASP A 63 -8.89 10.23 -9.01
C ASP A 63 -7.62 10.78 -8.34
N TYR A 64 -6.63 11.14 -9.16
CA TYR A 64 -5.35 11.70 -8.69
C TYR A 64 -5.50 13.15 -8.19
N ASP A 65 -6.51 13.87 -8.64
CA ASP A 65 -6.75 15.27 -8.26
C ASP A 65 -7.64 15.40 -7.00
N ALA A 66 -8.25 14.29 -6.58
CA ALA A 66 -9.08 14.25 -5.37
C ALA A 66 -8.24 14.06 -4.09
N GLY A 67 -8.94 13.93 -2.94
CA GLY A 67 -8.29 13.77 -1.65
C GLY A 67 -7.62 15.05 -1.16
N ILE A 68 -6.77 14.92 -0.15
CA ILE A 68 -6.06 16.04 0.48
C ILE A 68 -4.57 15.76 0.59
N LEU A 69 -3.75 16.82 0.40
CA LEU A 69 -2.32 16.78 0.69
C LEU A 69 -2.10 17.01 2.18
N VAL A 70 -1.39 16.09 2.82
CA VAL A 70 -1.08 16.14 4.25
C VAL A 70 0.43 16.08 4.45
N PRO A 71 1.02 16.94 5.30
CA PRO A 71 2.43 16.83 5.66
C PRO A 71 2.71 15.47 6.32
N ILE A 72 3.81 14.83 5.93
CA ILE A 72 4.23 13.55 6.53
C ILE A 72 4.46 13.71 8.04
N ASP A 73 4.98 14.83 8.48
CA ASP A 73 5.15 15.12 9.91
C ASP A 73 3.84 15.04 10.69
N GLU A 74 2.74 15.57 10.12
CA GLU A 74 1.41 15.48 10.73
C GLU A 74 0.92 14.03 10.80
N ILE A 75 1.15 13.24 9.76
CA ILE A 75 0.83 11.80 9.75
C ILE A 75 1.56 11.09 10.90
N ILE A 76 2.87 11.29 11.02
CA ILE A 76 3.68 10.64 12.08
C ILE A 76 3.24 11.10 13.47
N GLN A 77 2.97 12.39 13.65
CA GLN A 77 2.47 12.92 14.92
C GLN A 77 1.16 12.22 15.32
N ARG A 78 0.17 12.15 14.42
CA ARG A 78 -1.12 11.51 14.68
C ARG A 78 -0.97 10.01 14.96
N LEU A 79 -0.12 9.30 14.21
CA LEU A 79 0.16 7.88 14.46
C LEU A 79 0.77 7.67 15.85
N SER A 80 1.61 8.58 16.33
CA SER A 80 2.22 8.49 17.67
C SER A 80 1.21 8.61 18.83
N GLU A 81 0.02 9.15 18.56
CA GLU A 81 -1.07 9.28 19.54
C GLU A 81 -1.87 7.96 19.70
N PHE A 82 -1.84 7.09 18.69
CA PHE A 82 -2.55 5.80 18.73
C PHE A 82 -1.83 4.82 19.66
N ARG A 83 -2.62 4.08 20.46
CA ARG A 83 -2.10 3.11 21.42
C ARG A 83 -2.50 1.70 21.03
N GLY A 84 -1.65 0.73 21.36
CA GLY A 84 -1.97 -0.69 21.17
C GLY A 84 -1.94 -1.18 19.71
N GLN A 85 -1.48 -0.36 18.77
CA GLN A 85 -1.40 -0.77 17.37
C GLN A 85 -0.22 -1.73 17.15
N ALA A 86 -0.46 -2.81 16.40
CA ALA A 86 0.58 -3.74 15.97
C ALA A 86 1.41 -3.17 14.80
N GLY A 87 0.84 -2.27 14.02
CA GLY A 87 1.53 -1.69 12.87
C GLY A 87 0.68 -0.73 12.04
N LEU A 88 1.29 -0.26 10.96
CA LEU A 88 0.64 0.55 9.92
C LEU A 88 0.37 -0.30 8.68
N THR A 89 -0.79 -0.09 8.06
CA THR A 89 -1.10 -0.60 6.71
C THR A 89 -1.39 0.54 5.75
N PHE A 90 -0.71 0.56 4.62
CA PHE A 90 -1.07 1.40 3.48
C PHE A 90 -2.16 0.72 2.66
N CYS A 91 -3.23 1.46 2.40
CA CYS A 91 -4.40 1.02 1.65
C CYS A 91 -4.94 2.18 0.79
N GLY A 92 -6.16 2.07 0.26
CA GLY A 92 -6.86 3.14 -0.45
C GLY A 92 -6.77 3.01 -1.94
N GLY A 93 -6.19 4.00 -2.61
CA GLY A 93 -5.86 3.98 -4.04
C GLY A 93 -4.77 2.95 -4.34
N GLU A 94 -3.65 3.42 -4.87
CA GLU A 94 -2.48 2.57 -5.10
C GLU A 94 -1.28 3.18 -4.35
N PRO A 95 -0.85 2.62 -3.22
CA PRO A 95 0.26 3.19 -2.44
C PRO A 95 1.57 3.33 -3.22
N PHE A 96 1.80 2.44 -4.20
CA PHE A 96 3.03 2.43 -4.99
C PHE A 96 3.13 3.55 -6.02
N VAL A 97 2.04 4.29 -6.32
CA VAL A 97 2.13 5.51 -7.12
C VAL A 97 2.59 6.72 -6.29
N GLN A 98 2.60 6.60 -4.96
CA GLN A 98 3.18 7.56 -4.01
C GLN A 98 4.35 6.92 -3.23
N ALA A 99 5.13 6.07 -3.89
CA ALA A 99 6.11 5.19 -3.26
C ALA A 99 7.14 5.94 -2.41
N LYS A 100 7.62 7.11 -2.85
CA LYS A 100 8.59 7.94 -2.10
C LYS A 100 8.02 8.38 -0.75
N ALA A 101 6.81 8.93 -0.75
CA ALA A 101 6.13 9.39 0.47
C ALA A 101 5.78 8.22 1.40
N CYS A 102 5.25 7.12 0.83
CA CYS A 102 4.93 5.90 1.59
C CYS A 102 6.18 5.28 2.23
N ARG A 103 7.32 5.25 1.51
CA ARG A 103 8.60 4.77 2.04
C ARG A 103 9.07 5.62 3.22
N GLU A 104 9.05 6.94 3.08
CA GLU A 104 9.45 7.86 4.17
C GLU A 104 8.60 7.62 5.43
N ILE A 105 7.27 7.50 5.28
CA ILE A 105 6.38 7.19 6.39
C ILE A 105 6.71 5.82 6.99
N ALA A 106 6.92 4.79 6.18
CA ALA A 106 7.23 3.44 6.62
C ALA A 106 8.51 3.38 7.46
N GLU A 107 9.56 4.04 6.98
CA GLU A 107 10.86 4.12 7.68
C GLU A 107 10.73 4.86 9.02
N ARG A 108 9.99 5.98 9.05
CA ARG A 108 9.74 6.77 10.25
C ARG A 108 8.88 6.02 11.27
N VAL A 109 7.77 5.44 10.85
CA VAL A 109 6.89 4.63 11.70
C VAL A 109 7.68 3.51 12.39
N ARG A 110 8.55 2.85 11.66
CA ARG A 110 9.40 1.82 12.22
C ARG A 110 10.41 2.36 13.23
N LYS A 111 11.10 3.45 12.87
CA LYS A 111 12.15 4.05 13.71
C LYS A 111 11.59 4.69 14.97
N GLU A 112 10.47 5.41 14.84
CA GLU A 112 9.93 6.25 15.91
C GLU A 112 8.91 5.51 16.77
N LEU A 113 8.12 4.58 16.18
CA LEU A 113 7.04 3.87 16.87
C LEU A 113 7.32 2.37 17.08
N GLY A 114 8.31 1.79 16.39
CA GLY A 114 8.63 0.37 16.48
C GLY A 114 7.62 -0.55 15.80
N TRP A 115 6.72 -0.02 14.96
CA TRP A 115 5.64 -0.77 14.34
C TRP A 115 6.12 -1.50 13.08
N ASN A 116 5.47 -2.63 12.77
CA ASN A 116 5.61 -3.27 11.47
C ASN A 116 4.76 -2.53 10.41
N VAL A 117 5.10 -2.71 9.14
CA VAL A 117 4.46 -1.98 8.04
C VAL A 117 4.03 -2.94 6.95
N TRP A 118 2.75 -2.87 6.59
CA TRP A 118 2.13 -3.62 5.51
C TRP A 118 1.63 -2.69 4.42
N SER A 119 1.46 -3.20 3.21
CA SER A 119 0.82 -2.47 2.12
C SER A 119 -0.03 -3.38 1.27
N PHE A 120 -1.11 -2.83 0.75
CA PHE A 120 -1.81 -3.39 -0.41
C PHE A 120 -1.21 -2.82 -1.69
N SER A 121 -1.34 -3.57 -2.78
CA SER A 121 -1.05 -3.09 -4.13
C SER A 121 -1.88 -3.85 -5.16
N GLY A 122 -2.37 -3.15 -6.17
CA GLY A 122 -2.92 -3.77 -7.37
C GLY A 122 -1.83 -4.29 -8.33
N PHE A 123 -0.56 -3.96 -8.09
CA PHE A 123 0.57 -4.51 -8.83
C PHE A 123 1.11 -5.76 -8.14
N THR A 124 1.67 -6.69 -8.93
CA THR A 124 2.35 -7.86 -8.38
C THR A 124 3.78 -7.52 -7.95
N TYR A 125 4.31 -8.30 -7.02
CA TYR A 125 5.70 -8.21 -6.57
C TYR A 125 6.70 -8.18 -7.74
N GLU A 126 6.45 -9.02 -8.75
CA GLU A 126 7.32 -9.13 -9.92
C GLU A 126 7.33 -7.84 -10.76
N VAL A 127 6.17 -7.20 -10.94
CA VAL A 127 6.03 -5.90 -11.62
C VAL A 127 6.78 -4.82 -10.85
N ILE A 128 6.58 -4.72 -9.54
CA ILE A 128 7.24 -3.73 -8.69
C ILE A 128 8.77 -3.91 -8.73
N LYS A 129 9.24 -5.15 -8.65
CA LYS A 129 10.66 -5.48 -8.70
C LYS A 129 11.30 -5.13 -10.04
N GLU A 130 10.62 -5.44 -11.17
CA GLU A 130 11.11 -5.13 -12.52
C GLU A 130 11.12 -3.62 -12.77
N PHE A 131 10.11 -2.88 -12.28
CA PHE A 131 10.05 -1.42 -12.40
C PHE A 131 11.23 -0.76 -11.67
N GLY A 132 11.58 -1.25 -10.48
CA GLY A 132 12.69 -0.73 -9.68
C GLY A 132 12.39 0.65 -9.07
N GLY A 133 13.44 1.45 -8.86
CA GLY A 133 13.32 2.82 -8.36
C GLY A 133 12.60 2.93 -7.00
N GLU A 134 11.88 4.04 -6.76
CA GLU A 134 11.16 4.27 -5.51
C GLU A 134 10.13 3.18 -5.18
N PRO A 135 9.34 2.62 -6.12
CA PRO A 135 8.46 1.50 -5.81
C PRO A 135 9.18 0.29 -5.22
N TRP A 136 10.36 -0.07 -5.74
CA TRP A 136 11.14 -1.16 -5.18
C TRP A 136 11.73 -0.81 -3.81
N GLU A 137 12.20 0.42 -3.61
CA GLU A 137 12.72 0.88 -2.31
C GLU A 137 11.60 0.90 -1.25
N PHE A 138 10.38 1.32 -1.62
CA PHE A 138 9.23 1.23 -0.73
C PHE A 138 8.90 -0.22 -0.37
N LEU A 139 8.86 -1.13 -1.36
CA LEU A 139 8.61 -2.56 -1.10
C LEU A 139 9.62 -3.13 -0.09
N LYS A 140 10.90 -2.78 -0.20
CA LYS A 140 11.96 -3.25 0.73
C LYS A 140 11.78 -2.74 2.17
N SER A 141 10.99 -1.69 2.37
CA SER A 141 10.66 -1.17 3.71
C SER A 141 9.50 -1.89 4.39
N LEU A 142 8.77 -2.75 3.66
CA LEU A 142 7.59 -3.47 4.16
C LEU A 142 7.95 -4.79 4.85
N ASP A 143 7.10 -5.22 5.78
CA ASP A 143 7.11 -6.56 6.39
C ASP A 143 6.16 -7.51 5.65
N ALA A 144 5.09 -6.98 5.05
CA ALA A 144 4.19 -7.76 4.21
C ALA A 144 3.56 -6.92 3.09
N LEU A 145 3.25 -7.58 2.00
CA LEU A 145 2.56 -7.02 0.84
C LEU A 145 1.38 -7.92 0.47
N ILE A 146 0.19 -7.33 0.34
CA ILE A 146 -0.94 -7.98 -0.33
C ILE A 146 -0.91 -7.48 -1.78
N ASP A 147 -0.54 -8.37 -2.71
CA ASP A 147 -0.27 -8.02 -4.09
C ASP A 147 -1.31 -8.56 -5.08
N GLY A 148 -1.42 -7.87 -6.21
CA GLY A 148 -2.28 -8.24 -7.32
C GLY A 148 -3.59 -7.46 -7.39
N PRO A 149 -4.13 -7.24 -8.61
CA PRO A 149 -5.35 -6.49 -8.81
C PRO A 149 -6.56 -7.25 -8.25
N PHE A 150 -7.59 -6.51 -7.80
CA PHE A 150 -8.86 -7.15 -7.48
C PHE A 150 -9.53 -7.65 -8.77
N ILE A 151 -9.93 -8.92 -8.78
CA ILE A 151 -10.64 -9.57 -9.88
C ILE A 151 -12.02 -10.03 -9.39
N MET A 152 -13.09 -9.38 -9.88
CA MET A 152 -14.45 -9.64 -9.42
C MET A 152 -14.87 -11.10 -9.54
N ASP A 153 -14.53 -11.76 -10.65
CA ASP A 153 -14.87 -13.18 -10.89
C ASP A 153 -14.15 -14.15 -9.93
N GLN A 154 -13.13 -13.65 -9.22
CA GLN A 154 -12.37 -14.41 -8.22
C GLN A 154 -12.63 -13.91 -6.79
N LYS A 155 -13.63 -13.04 -6.60
CA LYS A 155 -14.00 -12.51 -5.28
C LYS A 155 -14.33 -13.65 -4.33
N ASP A 156 -13.74 -13.58 -3.13
CA ASP A 156 -13.98 -14.57 -2.07
C ASP A 156 -13.86 -13.91 -0.71
N LEU A 157 -14.97 -13.86 0.03
CA LEU A 157 -15.04 -13.22 1.36
C LEU A 157 -14.43 -14.09 2.48
N GLY A 158 -14.06 -15.33 2.20
CA GLY A 158 -13.40 -16.23 3.14
C GLY A 158 -11.87 -16.03 3.20
N LEU A 159 -11.32 -15.22 2.30
CA LEU A 159 -9.87 -14.98 2.26
C LEU A 159 -9.44 -13.98 3.33
N LYS A 160 -8.38 -14.33 4.06
CA LYS A 160 -7.79 -13.44 5.05
C LYS A 160 -7.09 -12.27 4.34
N TYR A 161 -7.51 -11.04 4.63
CA TYR A 161 -6.98 -9.76 4.12
C TYR A 161 -7.04 -9.54 2.60
N ARG A 162 -7.52 -10.49 1.82
CA ARG A 162 -7.56 -10.44 0.35
C ARG A 162 -9.01 -10.37 -0.14
N GLY A 163 -9.24 -9.68 -1.24
CA GLY A 163 -10.57 -9.56 -1.84
C GLY A 163 -10.86 -10.61 -2.91
N SER A 164 -9.84 -11.16 -3.56
CA SER A 164 -9.96 -12.13 -4.66
C SER A 164 -8.83 -13.17 -4.65
N LYS A 165 -9.11 -14.37 -5.18
CA LYS A 165 -8.22 -15.56 -5.10
C LYS A 165 -6.86 -15.38 -5.78
N ASN A 166 -6.75 -14.49 -6.75
CA ASN A 166 -5.48 -14.18 -7.43
C ASN A 166 -4.51 -13.37 -6.58
N GLN A 167 -5.01 -12.68 -5.54
CA GLN A 167 -4.17 -11.89 -4.65
C GLN A 167 -3.38 -12.79 -3.70
N ARG A 168 -2.16 -12.36 -3.35
CA ARG A 168 -1.26 -13.09 -2.47
C ARG A 168 -0.93 -12.23 -1.25
N LEU A 169 -0.78 -12.86 -0.09
CA LEU A 169 -0.13 -12.25 1.07
C LEU A 169 1.33 -12.71 1.10
N LEU A 170 2.24 -11.79 0.87
CA LEU A 170 3.68 -12.01 0.83
C LEU A 170 4.31 -11.45 2.10
N HIS A 171 4.96 -12.30 2.90
CA HIS A 171 5.83 -11.85 3.99
C HIS A 171 7.22 -11.58 3.45
N LEU A 172 7.82 -10.46 3.85
CA LEU A 172 9.04 -9.94 3.25
C LEU A 172 10.17 -9.84 4.28
N GLU A 173 11.38 -10.20 3.84
CA GLU A 173 12.61 -9.96 4.59
C GLU A 173 13.15 -8.56 4.28
N ARG A 174 13.29 -7.75 5.29
CA ARG A 174 13.91 -6.42 5.18
C ARG A 174 15.43 -6.48 5.48
N PRO A 175 16.20 -5.61 4.88
CA PRO A 175 15.89 -4.59 3.86
C PRO A 175 16.00 -5.12 2.43
N THR A 176 15.98 -6.43 2.23
CA THR A 176 16.22 -7.07 0.93
C THR A 176 14.97 -7.09 0.04
N GLY A 177 13.78 -7.05 0.62
CA GLY A 177 12.50 -7.24 -0.07
C GLY A 177 12.27 -8.68 -0.53
N LYS A 178 13.05 -9.65 -0.04
CA LYS A 178 12.93 -11.06 -0.39
C LYS A 178 11.66 -11.67 0.17
N ILE A 179 10.96 -12.44 -0.62
CA ILE A 179 9.80 -13.20 -0.13
C ILE A 179 10.28 -14.32 0.81
N VAL A 180 9.75 -14.32 2.03
CA VAL A 180 10.00 -15.34 3.06
C VAL A 180 8.92 -16.42 3.00
N SER A 181 7.65 -16.01 2.86
CA SER A 181 6.51 -16.92 2.72
C SER A 181 5.39 -16.28 1.91
N ILE A 182 4.50 -17.13 1.37
CA ILE A 182 3.33 -16.75 0.57
C ILE A 182 2.11 -17.49 1.14
N GLU A 183 1.02 -16.73 1.36
CA GLU A 183 -0.30 -17.27 1.71
C GLU A 183 -1.32 -17.01 0.61
#